data_c38ed39a4d8c2a0884a95520a95aaf2e
#
_entry.id   c38ed39a4d8c2a0884a95520a95aaf2e
#
_cell.length_a   1.000
_cell.length_b   1.000
_cell.length_c   1.000
_cell.angle_alpha   90.00
_cell.angle_beta   90.00
_cell.angle_gamma   90.00
#
_symmetry.space_group_name_H-M   'P 1'
#
loop_
_entity.id
_entity.type
_entity.pdbx_description
1 polymer ?
#
loop_
_entity_poly.entity_id
_entity_poly.type
_entity_poly.pdbx_seq_one_letter_code
_entity_poly.pdbx_strand_id
1 'polypeptide(L)'
;MKLKTVILGLLLIVPIVFYLFPIYWTFVTSIKLDRDIFVNPPIWLPTNITFSNYYVGGAQQGAVSSTALGSIPFMVSSFAVAVLTTIVGTVLVGAPAAYSLVRFAKGGRVMSRLILFMTMIPAASLVIPFFQIVIFLKLTDTWWGLTLAYLSFTVPFATWMMMGYFAEAPVEVEEAALVDGVSRFRAFYDVALRLAIPGLTATAILSFIACWNEFLYALILTFSPYNFSFPPVGAQTVPVFIAGFVVIERNFAWGGLAAAGLFTALPSIILGLLAQKYLVRGLTLGAVKG
;
A
#
# COMPACT_ATOMS: atom_id res chain seq x y z
N MET A 1 20.75 -36.59 9.10
CA MET A 1 19.65 -35.59 9.10
C MET A 1 19.93 -34.40 10.00
N LYS A 2 20.36 -34.58 11.26
CA LYS A 2 20.55 -33.46 12.22
C LYS A 2 21.58 -32.38 11.80
N LEU A 3 22.73 -32.75 11.21
CA LEU A 3 23.78 -31.77 10.87
C LEU A 3 23.36 -30.83 9.72
N LYS A 4 22.71 -31.34 8.67
CA LYS A 4 22.18 -30.53 7.55
C LYS A 4 21.12 -29.54 8.03
N THR A 5 20.24 -29.96 8.94
CA THR A 5 19.21 -29.10 9.52
C THR A 5 19.80 -27.98 10.37
N VAL A 6 20.86 -28.25 11.15
CA VAL A 6 21.59 -27.24 11.92
C VAL A 6 22.30 -26.26 11.02
N ILE A 7 23.00 -26.73 9.98
CA ILE A 7 23.68 -25.86 9.00
C ILE A 7 22.68 -24.97 8.27
N LEU A 8 21.54 -25.52 7.81
CA LEU A 8 20.46 -24.75 7.18
C LEU A 8 19.87 -23.70 8.16
N GLY A 9 19.68 -24.08 9.42
CA GLY A 9 19.22 -23.14 10.46
C GLY A 9 20.18 -21.98 10.68
N LEU A 10 21.49 -22.27 10.76
CA LEU A 10 22.52 -21.24 10.89
C LEU A 10 22.59 -20.33 9.65
N LEU A 11 22.47 -20.88 8.44
CA LEU A 11 22.43 -20.12 7.19
C LEU A 11 21.20 -19.20 7.10
N LEU A 12 20.07 -19.56 7.72
CA LEU A 12 18.88 -18.72 7.78
C LEU A 12 18.99 -17.55 8.77
N ILE A 13 19.82 -17.69 9.82
CA ILE A 13 20.01 -16.60 10.81
C ILE A 13 20.63 -15.38 10.16
N VAL A 14 21.59 -15.55 9.25
CA VAL A 14 22.28 -14.41 8.61
C VAL A 14 21.31 -13.48 7.87
N PRO A 15 20.47 -13.94 6.93
CA PRO A 15 19.48 -13.08 6.28
C PRO A 15 18.45 -12.53 7.27
N ILE A 16 18.03 -13.28 8.28
CA ILE A 16 17.08 -12.80 9.30
C ILE A 16 17.69 -11.61 10.06
N VAL A 17 18.91 -11.74 10.56
CA VAL A 17 19.59 -10.64 11.26
C VAL A 17 19.80 -9.45 10.34
N PHE A 18 20.20 -9.67 9.09
CA PHE A 18 20.40 -8.62 8.10
C PHE A 18 19.12 -7.82 7.82
N TYR A 19 17.98 -8.49 7.65
CA TYR A 19 16.70 -7.82 7.40
C TYR A 19 16.07 -7.20 8.65
N LEU A 20 16.29 -7.76 9.84
CA LEU A 20 15.77 -7.22 11.09
C LEU A 20 16.63 -6.07 11.65
N PHE A 21 17.90 -6.00 11.28
CA PHE A 21 18.82 -4.99 11.79
C PHE A 21 18.35 -3.54 11.53
N PRO A 22 17.92 -3.13 10.32
CA PRO A 22 17.41 -1.79 10.09
C PRO A 22 16.18 -1.46 10.95
N ILE A 23 15.29 -2.43 11.15
CA ILE A 23 14.08 -2.25 11.98
C ILE A 23 14.48 -2.07 13.44
N TYR A 24 15.38 -2.91 13.94
CA TYR A 24 15.97 -2.78 15.27
C TYR A 24 16.63 -1.41 15.46
N TRP A 25 17.46 -0.99 14.51
CA TRP A 25 18.17 0.29 14.60
C TRP A 25 17.22 1.48 14.60
N THR A 26 16.17 1.45 13.75
CA THR A 26 15.13 2.47 13.73
C THR A 26 14.38 2.51 15.06
N PHE A 27 14.03 1.35 15.63
CA PHE A 27 13.40 1.26 16.95
C PHE A 27 14.28 1.85 18.04
N VAL A 28 15.54 1.46 18.10
CA VAL A 28 16.50 2.00 19.08
C VAL A 28 16.68 3.51 18.90
N THR A 29 16.75 4.00 17.66
CA THR A 29 16.83 5.44 17.37
C THR A 29 15.60 6.20 17.83
N SER A 30 14.42 5.62 17.70
CA SER A 30 13.15 6.27 18.09
C SER A 30 13.01 6.53 19.59
N ILE A 31 13.75 5.80 20.42
CA ILE A 31 13.74 5.91 21.89
C ILE A 31 15.03 6.55 22.47
N LYS A 32 15.95 7.01 21.61
CA LYS A 32 17.16 7.75 22.03
C LYS A 32 16.88 9.24 22.18
N LEU A 33 17.66 9.87 23.04
CA LEU A 33 17.80 11.32 23.03
C LEU A 33 18.59 11.75 21.79
N ASP A 34 18.28 12.91 21.19
CA ASP A 34 18.92 13.38 19.96
C ASP A 34 20.46 13.45 20.08
N ARG A 35 20.97 13.85 21.25
CA ARG A 35 22.40 13.89 21.53
C ARG A 35 23.10 12.52 21.48
N ASP A 36 22.35 11.43 21.66
CA ASP A 36 22.88 10.06 21.76
C ASP A 36 22.80 9.32 20.40
N ILE A 37 22.20 9.94 19.38
CA ILE A 37 21.99 9.29 18.08
C ILE A 37 23.28 9.18 17.28
N PHE A 38 24.12 10.24 17.28
CA PHE A 38 25.33 10.32 16.47
C PHE A 38 26.64 10.21 17.29
N VAL A 39 26.57 9.60 18.46
CA VAL A 39 27.77 9.38 19.30
C VAL A 39 28.65 8.30 18.68
N ASN A 40 29.97 8.49 18.78
CA ASN A 40 30.96 7.51 18.34
C ASN A 40 31.82 7.06 19.55
N PRO A 41 31.82 5.74 19.89
CA PRO A 41 31.18 4.62 19.22
C PRO A 41 29.64 4.65 19.36
N PRO A 42 28.90 4.05 18.40
CA PRO A 42 27.44 4.10 18.42
C PRO A 42 26.86 3.32 19.62
N ILE A 43 25.85 3.90 20.24
CA ILE A 43 25.15 3.28 21.37
C ILE A 43 24.16 2.27 20.81
N TRP A 44 24.42 0.99 21.03
CA TRP A 44 23.57 -0.12 20.57
C TRP A 44 22.32 -0.28 21.43
N LEU A 45 22.43 -0.12 22.74
CA LEU A 45 21.33 -0.17 23.69
C LEU A 45 21.29 1.15 24.46
N PRO A 46 20.23 1.96 24.34
CA PRO A 46 20.17 3.25 25.04
C PRO A 46 20.09 3.04 26.55
N THR A 47 20.95 3.76 27.28
CA THR A 47 20.91 3.80 28.76
C THR A 47 19.85 4.80 29.24
N ASN A 48 19.62 5.87 28.48
CA ASN A 48 18.61 6.88 28.71
C ASN A 48 17.49 6.74 27.67
N ILE A 49 16.37 6.15 28.04
CA ILE A 49 15.22 5.95 27.16
C ILE A 49 14.31 7.16 27.23
N THR A 50 13.88 7.67 26.06
CA THR A 50 12.86 8.71 25.97
C THR A 50 11.73 8.29 25.06
N PHE A 51 10.51 8.69 25.41
CA PHE A 51 9.33 8.54 24.54
C PHE A 51 8.85 9.89 24.01
N SER A 52 9.61 10.98 24.20
CA SER A 52 9.25 12.31 23.69
C SER A 52 9.03 12.34 22.19
N ASN A 53 9.74 11.48 21.44
CA ASN A 53 9.60 11.33 19.99
C ASN A 53 8.22 10.80 19.53
N TYR A 54 7.44 10.25 20.46
CA TYR A 54 6.09 9.71 20.18
C TYR A 54 4.98 10.68 20.54
N TYR A 55 5.18 11.62 21.45
CA TYR A 55 4.14 12.51 21.98
C TYR A 55 4.18 13.89 21.32
N VAL A 56 3.00 14.48 21.16
CA VAL A 56 2.82 15.89 20.75
C VAL A 56 3.15 16.77 21.95
N GLY A 57 4.42 16.93 22.27
CA GLY A 57 4.82 17.71 23.43
C GLY A 57 6.20 18.34 23.22
N GLY A 58 6.22 19.54 22.75
CA GLY A 58 7.43 20.33 22.47
C GLY A 58 7.32 21.13 21.19
N ALA A 59 6.10 21.40 20.77
CA ALA A 59 5.83 22.24 19.61
C ALA A 59 6.40 23.63 19.83
N GLN A 60 7.47 23.97 19.16
CA GLN A 60 7.71 25.35 18.75
C GLN A 60 6.53 25.76 17.90
N GLN A 61 5.83 26.83 18.30
CA GLN A 61 4.65 27.35 17.63
C GLN A 61 4.93 27.50 16.13
N GLY A 62 4.18 26.74 15.29
CA GLY A 62 4.22 26.84 13.84
C GLY A 62 4.80 25.67 13.07
N ALA A 63 5.43 24.67 13.71
CA ALA A 63 5.86 23.45 13.04
C ALA A 63 4.82 22.35 13.24
N VAL A 64 4.50 21.62 12.18
CA VAL A 64 3.85 20.31 12.26
C VAL A 64 4.69 19.48 13.24
N SER A 65 4.09 18.99 14.33
CA SER A 65 4.86 18.37 15.41
C SER A 65 5.67 17.21 14.89
N SER A 66 6.99 17.29 15.04
CA SER A 66 7.98 16.31 14.58
C SER A 66 7.94 15.03 15.43
N THR A 67 6.74 14.49 15.68
CA THR A 67 6.51 13.34 16.54
C THR A 67 5.61 12.31 15.86
N ALA A 68 5.62 11.07 16.36
CA ALA A 68 4.78 10.01 15.81
C ALA A 68 3.28 10.37 15.82
N LEU A 69 2.77 10.98 16.89
CA LEU A 69 1.36 11.40 16.95
C LEU A 69 1.03 12.56 15.99
N GLY A 70 2.01 13.38 15.61
CA GLY A 70 1.85 14.40 14.58
C GLY A 70 1.52 13.83 13.20
N SER A 71 1.77 12.53 12.98
CA SER A 71 1.44 11.85 11.72
C SER A 71 -0.06 11.50 11.57
N ILE A 72 -0.88 11.62 12.62
CA ILE A 72 -2.29 11.16 12.62
C ILE A 72 -3.12 11.76 11.47
N PRO A 73 -3.11 13.07 11.19
CA PRO A 73 -3.87 13.64 10.07
C PRO A 73 -3.47 13.00 8.71
N PHE A 74 -2.18 12.77 8.53
CA PHE A 74 -1.62 12.16 7.32
C PHE A 74 -1.97 10.67 7.23
N MET A 75 -2.00 9.96 8.36
CA MET A 75 -2.45 8.55 8.41
C MET A 75 -3.93 8.42 8.03
N VAL A 76 -4.78 9.34 8.50
CA VAL A 76 -6.21 9.37 8.13
C VAL A 76 -6.37 9.58 6.63
N SER A 77 -5.64 10.54 6.03
CA SER A 77 -5.64 10.76 4.58
C SER A 77 -5.13 9.54 3.81
N SER A 78 -3.98 8.98 4.20
CA SER A 78 -3.43 7.78 3.57
C SER A 78 -4.42 6.62 3.62
N PHE A 79 -5.05 6.39 4.78
CA PHE A 79 -6.02 5.31 4.96
C PHE A 79 -7.26 5.52 4.10
N ALA A 80 -7.86 6.71 4.15
CA ALA A 80 -9.04 7.05 3.37
C ALA A 80 -8.81 6.90 1.86
N VAL A 81 -7.72 7.48 1.35
CA VAL A 81 -7.37 7.41 -0.07
C VAL A 81 -7.06 5.97 -0.49
N ALA A 82 -6.27 5.22 0.31
CA ALA A 82 -5.96 3.84 0.00
C ALA A 82 -7.20 2.94 -0.02
N VAL A 83 -8.13 3.11 0.94
CA VAL A 83 -9.40 2.37 0.97
C VAL A 83 -10.28 2.74 -0.21
N LEU A 84 -10.49 4.04 -0.47
CA LEU A 84 -11.31 4.51 -1.59
C LEU A 84 -10.76 4.00 -2.92
N THR A 85 -9.46 4.14 -3.15
CA THR A 85 -8.82 3.67 -4.38
C THR A 85 -8.92 2.15 -4.52
N THR A 86 -8.72 1.40 -3.42
CA THR A 86 -8.83 -0.06 -3.45
C THR A 86 -10.25 -0.51 -3.76
N ILE A 87 -11.27 0.09 -3.14
CA ILE A 87 -12.67 -0.26 -3.41
C ILE A 87 -13.01 0.06 -4.85
N VAL A 88 -12.75 1.27 -5.31
CA VAL A 88 -13.08 1.68 -6.68
C VAL A 88 -12.22 0.95 -7.69
N GLY A 89 -10.90 0.96 -7.54
CA GLY A 89 -9.97 0.43 -8.53
C GLY A 89 -9.93 -1.09 -8.57
N THR A 90 -10.03 -1.77 -7.43
CA THR A 90 -9.92 -3.24 -7.40
C THR A 90 -11.29 -3.91 -7.46
N VAL A 91 -12.23 -3.50 -6.60
CA VAL A 91 -13.51 -4.21 -6.46
C VAL A 91 -14.51 -3.79 -7.53
N LEU A 92 -14.70 -2.48 -7.73
CA LEU A 92 -15.75 -1.96 -8.61
C LEU A 92 -15.33 -1.92 -10.09
N VAL A 93 -14.06 -1.77 -10.40
CA VAL A 93 -13.58 -1.65 -11.79
C VAL A 93 -12.70 -2.82 -12.20
N GLY A 94 -11.63 -3.11 -11.47
CA GLY A 94 -10.62 -4.10 -11.84
C GLY A 94 -11.16 -5.53 -11.91
N ALA A 95 -11.90 -5.98 -10.90
CA ALA A 95 -12.45 -7.33 -10.89
C ALA A 95 -13.51 -7.57 -12.00
N PRO A 96 -14.52 -6.69 -12.21
CA PRO A 96 -15.46 -6.85 -13.33
C PRO A 96 -14.78 -6.75 -14.70
N ALA A 97 -13.79 -5.86 -14.87
CA ALA A 97 -13.01 -5.75 -16.11
C ALA A 97 -12.24 -7.04 -16.39
N ALA A 98 -11.57 -7.59 -15.40
CA ALA A 98 -10.83 -8.86 -15.52
C ALA A 98 -11.76 -10.02 -15.91
N TYR A 99 -12.92 -10.15 -15.24
CA TYR A 99 -13.90 -11.16 -15.56
C TYR A 99 -14.40 -11.04 -17.00
N SER A 100 -14.75 -9.83 -17.43
CA SER A 100 -15.20 -9.56 -18.80
C SER A 100 -14.14 -9.96 -19.83
N LEU A 101 -12.89 -9.64 -19.57
CA LEU A 101 -11.76 -9.95 -20.48
C LEU A 101 -11.49 -11.45 -20.57
N VAL A 102 -11.63 -12.18 -19.49
CA VAL A 102 -11.38 -13.64 -19.45
C VAL A 102 -12.55 -14.41 -20.08
N ARG A 103 -13.79 -14.00 -19.83
CA ARG A 103 -14.99 -14.78 -20.25
C ARG A 103 -15.54 -14.39 -21.61
N PHE A 104 -15.42 -13.12 -22.04
CA PHE A 104 -16.18 -12.63 -23.20
C PHE A 104 -15.32 -11.99 -24.30
N ALA A 105 -14.10 -11.56 -24.02
CA ALA A 105 -13.34 -10.79 -24.98
C ALA A 105 -12.77 -11.64 -26.12
N LYS A 106 -13.32 -11.46 -27.34
CA LYS A 106 -12.65 -11.88 -28.56
C LYS A 106 -11.38 -11.03 -28.72
N GLY A 107 -10.21 -11.63 -28.54
CA GLY A 107 -8.92 -10.89 -28.50
C GLY A 107 -8.42 -10.57 -27.08
N GLY A 108 -8.95 -11.22 -26.06
CA GLY A 108 -8.54 -11.06 -24.66
C GLY A 108 -7.02 -11.12 -24.42
N ARG A 109 -6.28 -11.90 -25.22
CA ARG A 109 -4.82 -11.95 -25.16
C ARG A 109 -4.15 -10.61 -25.53
N VAL A 110 -4.68 -9.89 -26.51
CA VAL A 110 -4.13 -8.57 -26.90
C VAL A 110 -4.43 -7.55 -25.81
N MET A 111 -5.68 -7.54 -25.32
CA MET A 111 -6.08 -6.63 -24.24
C MET A 111 -5.31 -6.91 -22.94
N SER A 112 -5.07 -8.17 -22.58
CA SER A 112 -4.24 -8.55 -21.44
C SER A 112 -2.83 -8.01 -21.54
N ARG A 113 -2.22 -8.07 -22.74
CA ARG A 113 -0.89 -7.49 -22.98
C ARG A 113 -0.89 -5.97 -22.87
N LEU A 114 -1.94 -5.31 -23.38
CA LEU A 114 -2.08 -3.85 -23.24
C LEU A 114 -2.22 -3.42 -21.77
N ILE A 115 -3.01 -4.14 -20.98
CA ILE A 115 -3.16 -3.87 -19.54
C ILE A 115 -1.82 -4.08 -18.82
N LEU A 116 -1.11 -5.17 -19.12
CA LEU A 116 0.22 -5.38 -18.58
C LEU A 116 1.18 -4.26 -18.97
N PHE A 117 1.15 -3.81 -20.22
CA PHE A 117 1.95 -2.68 -20.69
C PHE A 117 1.63 -1.38 -19.92
N MET A 118 0.35 -1.13 -19.63
CA MET A 118 -0.06 0.03 -18.82
C MET A 118 0.56 0.01 -17.41
N THR A 119 0.73 -1.18 -16.80
CA THR A 119 1.38 -1.28 -15.48
C THR A 119 2.89 -0.95 -15.51
N MET A 120 3.50 -0.94 -16.70
CA MET A 120 4.92 -0.61 -16.88
C MET A 120 5.17 0.89 -17.09
N ILE A 121 4.11 1.68 -17.28
CA ILE A 121 4.25 3.13 -17.46
C ILE A 121 4.75 3.75 -16.16
N PRO A 122 5.89 4.48 -16.15
CA PRO A 122 6.39 5.11 -14.94
C PRO A 122 5.41 6.16 -14.41
N ALA A 123 5.09 6.11 -13.12
CA ALA A 123 4.21 7.08 -12.47
C ALA A 123 4.68 8.53 -12.69
N ALA A 124 6.00 8.75 -12.70
CA ALA A 124 6.60 10.05 -12.96
C ALA A 124 6.19 10.68 -14.31
N SER A 125 5.92 9.86 -15.34
CA SER A 125 5.47 10.33 -16.65
C SER A 125 4.04 10.83 -16.64
N LEU A 126 3.23 10.31 -15.71
CA LEU A 126 1.80 10.59 -15.64
C LEU A 126 1.45 11.69 -14.63
N VAL A 127 2.35 12.04 -13.72
CA VAL A 127 2.04 12.97 -12.62
C VAL A 127 1.65 14.36 -13.13
N ILE A 128 2.34 14.89 -14.15
CA ILE A 128 2.03 16.22 -14.70
C ILE A 128 0.66 16.23 -15.41
N PRO A 129 0.34 15.28 -16.32
CA PRO A 129 -1.01 15.20 -16.90
C PRO A 129 -2.10 15.07 -15.84
N PHE A 130 -1.91 14.23 -14.81
CA PHE A 130 -2.89 14.10 -13.73
C PHE A 130 -3.03 15.39 -12.91
N PHE A 131 -1.95 16.10 -12.65
CA PHE A 131 -2.01 17.40 -11.99
C PHE A 131 -2.90 18.39 -12.75
N GLN A 132 -2.76 18.47 -14.07
CA GLN A 132 -3.61 19.32 -14.92
C GLN A 132 -5.09 18.91 -14.85
N ILE A 133 -5.38 17.60 -14.91
CA ILE A 133 -6.75 17.08 -14.79
C ILE A 133 -7.35 17.42 -13.43
N VAL A 134 -6.61 17.22 -12.35
CA VAL A 134 -7.05 17.47 -10.98
C VAL A 134 -7.32 18.96 -10.74
N ILE A 135 -6.47 19.85 -11.29
CA ILE A 135 -6.72 21.31 -11.28
C ILE A 135 -8.00 21.66 -12.06
N PHE A 136 -8.13 21.14 -13.28
CA PHE A 136 -9.30 21.39 -14.12
C PHE A 136 -10.61 20.97 -13.41
N LEU A 137 -10.59 19.83 -12.72
CA LEU A 137 -11.73 19.32 -11.96
C LEU A 137 -11.91 20.01 -10.59
N LYS A 138 -11.01 20.91 -10.19
CA LYS A 138 -10.98 21.58 -8.87
C LYS A 138 -10.90 20.59 -7.70
N LEU A 139 -10.15 19.49 -7.88
CA LEU A 139 -9.96 18.41 -6.90
C LEU A 139 -8.58 18.45 -6.26
N THR A 140 -7.80 19.52 -6.41
CA THR A 140 -6.49 19.68 -5.78
C THR A 140 -6.64 19.63 -4.26
N ASP A 141 -5.67 19.00 -3.60
CA ASP A 141 -5.62 18.85 -2.14
C ASP A 141 -6.86 18.17 -1.54
N THR A 142 -7.45 17.23 -2.29
CA THR A 142 -8.60 16.44 -1.85
C THR A 142 -8.34 14.94 -1.97
N TRP A 143 -9.00 14.14 -1.14
CA TRP A 143 -8.95 12.68 -1.24
C TRP A 143 -9.44 12.17 -2.60
N TRP A 144 -10.42 12.84 -3.21
CA TRP A 144 -10.97 12.47 -4.52
C TRP A 144 -9.97 12.69 -5.65
N GLY A 145 -9.25 13.82 -5.63
CA GLY A 145 -8.22 14.11 -6.64
C GLY A 145 -7.07 13.10 -6.57
N LEU A 146 -6.65 12.77 -5.34
CA LEU A 146 -5.59 11.78 -5.12
C LEU A 146 -6.06 10.37 -5.49
N THR A 147 -7.29 9.99 -5.12
CA THR A 147 -7.90 8.72 -5.53
C THR A 147 -7.96 8.60 -7.05
N LEU A 148 -8.40 9.64 -7.77
CA LEU A 148 -8.45 9.64 -9.24
C LEU A 148 -7.08 9.37 -9.86
N ALA A 149 -6.03 10.01 -9.35
CA ALA A 149 -4.67 9.77 -9.81
C ALA A 149 -4.21 8.32 -9.52
N TYR A 150 -4.51 7.79 -8.35
CA TYR A 150 -4.12 6.44 -7.94
C TYR A 150 -4.85 5.34 -8.73
N LEU A 151 -6.06 5.61 -9.26
CA LEU A 151 -6.74 4.68 -10.16
C LEU A 151 -5.95 4.39 -11.42
N SER A 152 -5.06 5.30 -11.86
CA SER A 152 -4.23 5.13 -13.05
C SER A 152 -3.32 3.90 -13.00
N PHE A 153 -2.83 3.53 -11.82
CA PHE A 153 -2.02 2.33 -11.63
C PHE A 153 -2.78 1.19 -10.96
N THR A 154 -3.75 1.50 -10.10
CA THR A 154 -4.49 0.47 -9.35
C THR A 154 -5.42 -0.32 -10.26
N VAL A 155 -6.13 0.33 -11.19
CA VAL A 155 -7.05 -0.37 -12.11
C VAL A 155 -6.33 -1.35 -13.03
N PRO A 156 -5.27 -0.97 -13.77
CA PRO A 156 -4.53 -1.92 -14.59
C PRO A 156 -3.94 -3.08 -13.77
N PHE A 157 -3.34 -2.77 -12.62
CA PHE A 157 -2.77 -3.77 -11.72
C PHE A 157 -3.82 -4.76 -11.22
N ALA A 158 -4.94 -4.27 -10.69
CA ALA A 158 -6.01 -5.11 -10.19
C ALA A 158 -6.65 -5.96 -11.29
N THR A 159 -6.86 -5.37 -12.47
CA THR A 159 -7.39 -6.11 -13.63
C THR A 159 -6.45 -7.24 -14.02
N TRP A 160 -5.15 -6.97 -14.13
CA TRP A 160 -4.15 -7.97 -14.48
C TRP A 160 -4.10 -9.11 -13.47
N MET A 161 -4.03 -8.79 -12.19
CA MET A 161 -4.02 -9.78 -11.11
C MET A 161 -5.28 -10.65 -11.11
N MET A 162 -6.46 -10.04 -11.20
CA MET A 162 -7.73 -10.74 -11.17
C MET A 162 -7.98 -11.62 -12.40
N MET A 163 -7.39 -11.28 -13.56
CA MET A 163 -7.45 -12.14 -14.74
C MET A 163 -6.86 -13.54 -14.48
N GLY A 164 -5.77 -13.65 -13.74
CA GLY A 164 -5.20 -14.94 -13.35
C GLY A 164 -6.20 -15.79 -12.56
N TYR A 165 -6.81 -15.18 -11.53
CA TYR A 165 -7.78 -15.89 -10.69
C TYR A 165 -9.06 -16.31 -11.43
N PHE A 166 -9.59 -15.47 -12.31
CA PHE A 166 -10.76 -15.85 -13.10
C PHE A 166 -10.42 -16.87 -14.19
N ALA A 167 -9.20 -16.90 -14.71
CA ALA A 167 -8.78 -17.92 -15.68
C ALA A 167 -8.64 -19.32 -15.04
N GLU A 168 -8.32 -19.38 -13.74
CA GLU A 168 -8.23 -20.65 -12.99
C GLU A 168 -9.59 -21.13 -12.45
N ALA A 169 -10.58 -20.23 -12.32
CA ALA A 169 -11.91 -20.56 -11.83
C ALA A 169 -12.66 -21.46 -12.84
N PRO A 170 -13.24 -22.60 -12.38
CA PRO A 170 -13.97 -23.52 -13.25
C PRO A 170 -15.16 -22.82 -13.91
N VAL A 171 -15.19 -22.80 -15.25
CA VAL A 171 -16.27 -22.16 -16.02
C VAL A 171 -17.57 -22.95 -15.91
N GLU A 172 -17.48 -24.26 -15.71
CA GLU A 172 -18.61 -25.20 -15.62
C GLU A 172 -19.60 -24.83 -14.49
N VAL A 173 -19.08 -24.27 -13.38
CA VAL A 173 -19.93 -23.82 -12.26
C VAL A 173 -20.76 -22.58 -12.65
N GLU A 174 -20.17 -21.69 -13.44
CA GLU A 174 -20.89 -20.51 -13.96
C GLU A 174 -21.92 -20.92 -15.01
N GLU A 175 -21.58 -21.86 -15.91
CA GLU A 175 -22.52 -22.40 -16.93
C GLU A 175 -23.68 -23.13 -16.30
N ALA A 176 -23.47 -23.93 -15.25
CA ALA A 176 -24.54 -24.59 -14.51
C ALA A 176 -25.53 -23.56 -13.92
N ALA A 177 -25.05 -22.48 -13.32
CA ALA A 177 -25.89 -21.41 -12.79
C ALA A 177 -26.71 -20.71 -13.90
N LEU A 178 -26.13 -20.55 -15.10
CA LEU A 178 -26.85 -19.98 -16.25
C LEU A 178 -27.95 -20.93 -16.75
N VAL A 179 -27.72 -22.25 -16.73
CA VAL A 179 -28.76 -23.26 -17.07
C VAL A 179 -29.89 -23.25 -16.06
N ASP A 180 -29.60 -23.00 -14.77
CA ASP A 180 -30.58 -22.82 -13.70
C ASP A 180 -31.36 -21.49 -13.81
N GLY A 181 -31.13 -20.70 -14.88
CA GLY A 181 -31.87 -19.46 -15.16
C GLY A 181 -31.31 -18.22 -14.44
N VAL A 182 -30.16 -18.31 -13.83
CA VAL A 182 -29.50 -17.15 -13.22
C VAL A 182 -28.99 -16.21 -14.32
N SER A 183 -29.21 -14.90 -14.18
CA SER A 183 -28.67 -13.91 -15.13
C SER A 183 -27.13 -13.85 -15.09
N ARG A 184 -26.48 -13.44 -16.19
CA ARG A 184 -25.03 -13.32 -16.29
C ARG A 184 -24.44 -12.42 -15.20
N PHE A 185 -25.11 -11.33 -14.84
CA PHE A 185 -24.68 -10.44 -13.77
C PHE A 185 -24.70 -11.14 -12.40
N ARG A 186 -25.75 -11.89 -12.12
CA ARG A 186 -25.83 -12.71 -10.89
C ARG A 186 -24.82 -13.85 -10.90
N ALA A 187 -24.58 -14.51 -12.02
CA ALA A 187 -23.56 -15.55 -12.15
C ALA A 187 -22.17 -14.98 -11.86
N PHE A 188 -21.86 -13.75 -12.32
CA PHE A 188 -20.64 -13.07 -11.92
C PHE A 188 -20.56 -12.84 -10.40
N TYR A 189 -21.62 -12.25 -9.81
CA TYR A 189 -21.57 -11.79 -8.42
C TYR A 189 -21.66 -12.95 -7.43
N ASP A 190 -22.57 -13.91 -7.68
CA ASP A 190 -22.88 -14.99 -6.75
C ASP A 190 -22.00 -16.22 -6.94
N VAL A 191 -21.38 -16.40 -8.11
CA VAL A 191 -20.56 -17.58 -8.42
C VAL A 191 -19.11 -17.18 -8.68
N ALA A 192 -18.82 -16.50 -9.79
CA ALA A 192 -17.46 -16.23 -10.22
C ALA A 192 -16.66 -15.41 -9.20
N LEU A 193 -17.25 -14.32 -8.70
CA LEU A 193 -16.60 -13.46 -7.72
C LEU A 193 -16.38 -14.18 -6.37
N ARG A 194 -17.32 -15.04 -5.95
CA ARG A 194 -17.16 -15.84 -4.73
C ARG A 194 -16.02 -16.85 -4.82
N LEU A 195 -15.87 -17.49 -5.96
CA LEU A 195 -14.73 -18.38 -6.23
C LEU A 195 -13.40 -17.61 -6.22
N ALA A 196 -13.42 -16.36 -6.70
CA ALA A 196 -12.25 -15.50 -6.78
C ALA A 196 -11.98 -14.68 -5.49
N ILE A 197 -12.77 -14.83 -4.39
CA ILE A 197 -12.56 -14.09 -3.12
C ILE A 197 -11.11 -14.13 -2.62
N PRO A 198 -10.41 -15.29 -2.60
CA PRO A 198 -9.02 -15.31 -2.14
C PRO A 198 -8.12 -14.41 -2.99
N GLY A 199 -8.31 -14.42 -4.31
CA GLY A 199 -7.60 -13.56 -5.26
C GLY A 199 -7.97 -12.09 -5.10
N LEU A 200 -9.26 -11.80 -4.96
CA LEU A 200 -9.75 -10.44 -4.72
C LEU A 200 -9.16 -9.86 -3.44
N THR A 201 -9.14 -10.65 -2.35
CA THR A 201 -8.56 -10.22 -1.07
C THR A 201 -7.07 -9.94 -1.20
N ALA A 202 -6.31 -10.84 -1.84
CA ALA A 202 -4.87 -10.63 -2.07
C ALA A 202 -4.62 -9.37 -2.91
N THR A 203 -5.34 -9.20 -4.01
CA THR A 203 -5.22 -8.05 -4.90
C THR A 203 -5.60 -6.75 -4.17
N ALA A 204 -6.67 -6.75 -3.38
CA ALA A 204 -7.10 -5.59 -2.61
C ALA A 204 -6.04 -5.17 -1.56
N ILE A 205 -5.45 -6.13 -0.85
CA ILE A 205 -4.39 -5.83 0.13
C ILE A 205 -3.15 -5.26 -0.57
N LEU A 206 -2.74 -5.83 -1.70
CA LEU A 206 -1.60 -5.32 -2.46
C LEU A 206 -1.87 -3.92 -3.04
N SER A 207 -3.08 -3.67 -3.55
CA SER A 207 -3.52 -2.35 -4.01
C SER A 207 -3.50 -1.33 -2.88
N PHE A 208 -4.01 -1.69 -1.70
CA PHE A 208 -3.98 -0.84 -0.53
C PHE A 208 -2.54 -0.48 -0.12
N ILE A 209 -1.64 -1.48 -0.04
CA ILE A 209 -0.23 -1.26 0.32
C ILE A 209 0.45 -0.35 -0.71
N ALA A 210 0.18 -0.53 -2.01
CA ALA A 210 0.71 0.33 -3.06
C ALA A 210 0.24 1.78 -2.89
N CYS A 211 -1.05 2.01 -2.65
CA CYS A 211 -1.61 3.33 -2.40
C CYS A 211 -1.09 3.96 -1.10
N TRP A 212 -0.94 3.16 -0.03
CA TRP A 212 -0.42 3.62 1.25
C TRP A 212 1.01 4.16 1.15
N ASN A 213 1.85 3.52 0.34
CA ASN A 213 3.25 3.88 0.16
C ASN A 213 3.50 4.84 -1.01
N GLU A 214 2.44 5.26 -1.72
CA GLU A 214 2.59 6.16 -2.86
C GLU A 214 3.00 7.56 -2.38
N PHE A 215 4.06 8.09 -2.98
CA PHE A 215 4.68 9.34 -2.59
C PHE A 215 4.56 10.43 -3.65
N LEU A 216 4.79 10.08 -4.92
CA LEU A 216 5.01 11.06 -5.97
C LEU A 216 3.76 11.86 -6.35
N TYR A 217 2.64 11.16 -6.55
CA TYR A 217 1.36 11.84 -6.80
C TYR A 217 0.93 12.65 -5.59
N ALA A 218 1.08 12.07 -4.37
CA ALA A 218 0.73 12.78 -3.15
C ALA A 218 1.54 14.06 -2.97
N LEU A 219 2.86 14.02 -3.22
CA LEU A 219 3.74 15.19 -3.11
C LEU A 219 3.31 16.34 -4.06
N ILE A 220 2.85 16.02 -5.25
CA ILE A 220 2.52 17.01 -6.28
C ILE A 220 1.07 17.49 -6.21
N LEU A 221 0.14 16.62 -5.78
CA LEU A 221 -1.29 16.89 -5.80
C LEU A 221 -1.85 17.43 -4.48
N THR A 222 -1.08 17.35 -3.37
CA THR A 222 -1.57 17.73 -2.05
C THR A 222 -0.66 18.74 -1.37
N PHE A 223 -1.25 19.69 -0.63
CA PHE A 223 -0.53 20.84 -0.08
C PHE A 223 -0.69 21.01 1.43
N SER A 224 -1.73 20.43 2.03
CA SER A 224 -2.02 20.57 3.44
C SER A 224 -2.40 19.27 4.12
N PRO A 225 -2.11 19.14 5.43
CA PRO A 225 -2.59 18.02 6.23
C PRO A 225 -4.11 18.06 6.37
N TYR A 226 -4.73 16.89 6.59
CA TYR A 226 -6.15 16.79 6.86
C TYR A 226 -6.52 17.55 8.15
N ASN A 227 -7.52 18.41 8.09
CA ASN A 227 -7.92 19.28 9.19
C ASN A 227 -9.13 18.77 9.99
N PHE A 228 -9.50 17.49 9.82
CA PHE A 228 -10.65 16.84 10.46
C PHE A 228 -12.00 17.51 10.16
N SER A 229 -12.13 18.22 9.01
CA SER A 229 -13.37 18.83 8.54
C SER A 229 -14.19 17.89 7.66
N PHE A 230 -15.46 18.25 7.46
CA PHE A 230 -16.31 17.64 6.44
C PHE A 230 -16.96 18.74 5.58
N PRO A 231 -16.84 18.72 4.24
CA PRO A 231 -16.06 17.77 3.44
C PRO A 231 -14.56 17.81 3.76
N PRO A 232 -13.82 16.69 3.50
CA PRO A 232 -12.39 16.61 3.83
C PRO A 232 -11.58 17.66 3.07
N VAL A 233 -10.81 18.45 3.80
CA VAL A 233 -9.85 19.43 3.26
C VAL A 233 -8.47 19.06 3.79
N GLY A 234 -7.48 19.09 2.87
CA GLY A 234 -6.14 18.60 3.13
C GLY A 234 -6.03 17.10 2.88
N ALA A 235 -5.09 16.71 2.03
CA ALA A 235 -4.96 15.34 1.59
C ALA A 235 -3.52 14.82 1.63
N GLN A 236 -2.59 15.55 2.26
CA GLN A 236 -1.22 15.07 2.42
C GLN A 236 -1.20 13.71 3.10
N THR A 237 -0.40 12.81 2.56
CA THR A 237 -0.27 11.42 3.00
C THR A 237 0.97 11.20 3.86
N VAL A 238 1.04 10.04 4.50
CA VAL A 238 2.19 9.63 5.34
C VAL A 238 3.54 9.75 4.62
N PRO A 239 3.74 9.27 3.38
CA PRO A 239 5.04 9.42 2.72
C PRO A 239 5.46 10.89 2.53
N VAL A 240 4.51 11.79 2.27
CA VAL A 240 4.79 13.24 2.17
C VAL A 240 5.17 13.81 3.54
N PHE A 241 4.49 13.42 4.60
CA PHE A 241 4.83 13.81 5.97
C PHE A 241 6.25 13.37 6.34
N ILE A 242 6.61 12.10 6.08
CA ILE A 242 7.95 11.57 6.37
C ILE A 242 9.03 12.31 5.57
N ALA A 243 8.77 12.61 4.29
CA ALA A 243 9.69 13.40 3.47
C ALA A 243 9.89 14.83 4.01
N GLY A 244 8.86 15.41 4.65
CA GLY A 244 8.92 16.73 5.27
C GLY A 244 9.97 16.85 6.37
N PHE A 245 10.25 15.78 7.12
CA PHE A 245 11.31 15.79 8.15
C PHE A 245 12.70 16.07 7.55
N VAL A 246 12.93 15.67 6.31
CA VAL A 246 14.23 15.81 5.65
C VAL A 246 14.46 17.24 5.12
N VAL A 247 13.36 17.96 4.78
CA VAL A 247 13.43 19.24 4.07
C VAL A 247 13.34 20.46 5.00
N ILE A 248 12.59 20.36 6.10
CA ILE A 248 12.13 21.54 6.87
C ILE A 248 13.08 21.92 8.01
N GLU A 249 13.89 21.02 8.56
CA GLU A 249 14.67 21.31 9.76
C GLU A 249 16.18 21.26 9.53
N ARG A 250 16.85 22.40 9.75
CA ARG A 250 18.32 22.48 9.89
C ARG A 250 18.82 21.65 11.07
N ASN A 251 17.96 21.28 12.02
CA ASN A 251 18.21 20.32 13.09
C ASN A 251 17.28 19.11 12.86
N PHE A 252 17.79 18.09 12.18
CA PHE A 252 17.03 16.87 11.91
C PHE A 252 16.61 16.18 13.21
N ALA A 253 15.30 16.10 13.46
CA ALA A 253 14.73 15.32 14.55
C ALA A 253 14.74 13.82 14.17
N TRP A 254 15.94 13.22 14.15
CA TRP A 254 16.10 11.82 13.77
C TRP A 254 15.31 10.85 14.63
N GLY A 255 15.21 11.13 15.94
CA GLY A 255 14.40 10.36 16.86
C GLY A 255 12.91 10.43 16.48
N GLY A 256 12.40 11.64 16.17
CA GLY A 256 11.03 11.85 15.71
C GLY A 256 10.75 11.17 14.37
N LEU A 257 11.67 11.29 13.40
CA LEU A 257 11.59 10.59 12.11
C LEU A 257 11.52 9.07 12.28
N ALA A 258 12.38 8.50 13.13
CA ALA A 258 12.37 7.07 13.41
C ALA A 258 11.08 6.63 14.09
N ALA A 259 10.58 7.39 15.08
CA ALA A 259 9.32 7.11 15.76
C ALA A 259 8.10 7.20 14.81
N ALA A 260 8.04 8.26 14.00
CA ALA A 260 7.00 8.43 12.98
C ALA A 260 7.05 7.32 11.92
N GLY A 261 8.24 6.97 11.44
CA GLY A 261 8.43 5.88 10.48
C GLY A 261 7.93 4.53 11.00
N LEU A 262 8.26 4.16 12.24
CA LEU A 262 7.75 2.94 12.87
C LEU A 262 6.23 2.97 13.05
N PHE A 263 5.69 4.07 13.54
CA PHE A 263 4.27 4.21 13.81
C PHE A 263 3.45 4.11 12.52
N THR A 264 3.91 4.78 11.46
CA THR A 264 3.23 4.81 10.16
C THR A 264 3.45 3.55 9.32
N ALA A 265 4.45 2.72 9.63
CA ALA A 265 4.65 1.42 8.99
C ALA A 265 3.68 0.34 9.48
N LEU A 266 3.07 0.50 10.68
CA LEU A 266 2.22 -0.51 11.29
C LEU A 266 1.07 -1.00 10.39
N PRO A 267 0.28 -0.13 9.72
CA PRO A 267 -0.79 -0.59 8.83
C PRO A 267 -0.28 -1.48 7.69
N SER A 268 0.81 -1.10 7.04
CA SER A 268 1.41 -1.88 5.95
C SER A 268 1.94 -3.24 6.45
N ILE A 269 2.56 -3.29 7.62
CA ILE A 269 3.06 -4.52 8.23
C ILE A 269 1.89 -5.46 8.55
N ILE A 270 0.85 -4.96 9.22
CA ILE A 270 -0.33 -5.75 9.59
C ILE A 270 -0.99 -6.34 8.35
N LEU A 271 -1.22 -5.51 7.32
CA LEU A 271 -1.84 -5.95 6.07
C LEU A 271 -0.94 -6.90 5.29
N GLY A 272 0.37 -6.70 5.27
CA GLY A 272 1.34 -7.61 4.66
C GLY A 272 1.29 -9.00 5.31
N LEU A 273 1.24 -9.06 6.64
CA LEU A 273 1.10 -10.33 7.38
C LEU A 273 -0.24 -11.02 7.09
N LEU A 274 -1.32 -10.25 6.96
CA LEU A 274 -2.62 -10.80 6.57
C LEU A 274 -2.63 -11.30 5.12
N ALA A 275 -1.91 -10.62 4.21
CA ALA A 275 -1.81 -11.01 2.81
C ALA A 275 -1.12 -12.36 2.61
N GLN A 276 -0.14 -12.70 3.45
CA GLN A 276 0.66 -13.94 3.31
C GLN A 276 -0.20 -15.19 3.14
N LYS A 277 -1.26 -15.34 3.97
CA LYS A 277 -2.13 -16.54 3.92
C LYS A 277 -2.92 -16.66 2.61
N TYR A 278 -3.20 -15.54 1.92
CA TYR A 278 -3.92 -15.53 0.65
C TYR A 278 -2.97 -15.70 -0.53
N LEU A 279 -1.77 -15.09 -0.47
CA LEU A 279 -0.73 -15.20 -1.49
C LEU A 279 -0.19 -16.64 -1.61
N VAL A 280 0.07 -17.29 -0.47
CA VAL A 280 0.58 -18.68 -0.47
C VAL A 280 -0.43 -19.64 -1.10
N ARG A 281 -1.72 -19.45 -0.89
CA ARG A 281 -2.76 -20.29 -1.51
C ARG A 281 -2.83 -20.11 -3.02
N GLY A 282 -2.67 -18.89 -3.53
CA GLY A 282 -2.65 -18.62 -4.97
C GLY A 282 -1.42 -19.22 -5.67
N LEU A 283 -0.25 -19.16 -5.03
CA LEU A 283 0.98 -19.71 -5.59
C LEU A 283 1.02 -21.24 -5.59
N THR A 284 0.40 -21.89 -4.61
CA THR A 284 0.37 -23.37 -4.50
C THR A 284 -0.63 -24.01 -5.45
N LEU A 285 -1.72 -23.34 -5.84
CA LEU A 285 -2.68 -23.83 -6.83
C LEU A 285 -2.08 -23.84 -8.24
N GLY A 286 -1.18 -22.91 -8.57
CA GLY A 286 -0.44 -22.91 -9.86
C GLY A 286 0.72 -23.90 -9.95
N ALA A 287 1.27 -24.36 -8.82
CA ALA A 287 2.45 -25.24 -8.79
C ALA A 287 2.11 -26.76 -8.90
N VAL A 288 0.86 -27.14 -8.84
CA VAL A 288 0.42 -28.57 -8.88
C VAL A 288 0.07 -29.06 -10.29
N LYS A 289 0.28 -28.24 -11.33
CA LYS A 289 0.13 -28.64 -12.73
C LYS A 289 1.49 -28.97 -13.39
N GLY A 290 2.36 -29.68 -12.66
CA GLY A 290 3.59 -30.26 -13.18
C GLY A 290 3.64 -31.75 -12.86
#